data_16b1bee80a5fdc648e45d13c60f029e3
#
_entry.id   16b1bee80a5fdc648e45d13c60f029e3
#
_cell.length_a   1.000
_cell.length_b   1.000
_cell.length_c   1.000
_cell.angle_alpha   90.00
_cell.angle_beta   90.00
_cell.angle_gamma   90.00
#
_symmetry.space_group_name_H-M   'P 1'
#
loop_
_entity.id
_entity.type
_entity.pdbx_description
1 polymer ?
#
loop_
_entity_poly.entity_id
_entity_poly.type
_entity_poly.pdbx_seq_one_letter_code
_entity_poly.pdbx_strand_id
1 'polypeptide(L)'
;MKVTLYHKPTCGTCQKVLKVLKDKGAEVAAIEYLKTPPSEAELDAILKKLNMEPEDLARKKEPLYEEKFAGKTFSRAQWLKILHDNPVLIERPIVVMGDRAVVARPPERLVELLK
;
A
#
# COMPACT_ATOMS: atom_id res chain seq x y z
N MET A 1 8.74 1.31 -18.49
CA MET A 1 8.56 0.74 -17.12
C MET A 1 7.12 1.00 -16.69
N LYS A 2 6.40 -0.07 -16.40
CA LYS A 2 5.00 0.01 -15.98
C LYS A 2 4.91 -0.21 -14.48
N VAL A 3 4.26 0.72 -13.79
CA VAL A 3 4.08 0.61 -12.33
C VAL A 3 2.63 0.85 -11.95
N THR A 4 2.18 0.17 -10.90
CA THR A 4 0.87 0.42 -10.29
C THR A 4 1.13 1.15 -8.97
N LEU A 5 0.42 2.25 -8.78
CA LEU A 5 0.54 3.07 -7.57
C LEU A 5 -0.80 3.07 -6.84
N TYR A 6 -0.81 2.53 -5.62
CA TYR A 6 -1.96 2.64 -4.72
C TYR A 6 -1.74 3.85 -3.84
N HIS A 7 -2.58 4.87 -3.99
CA HIS A 7 -2.33 6.15 -3.35
C HIS A 7 -3.61 6.85 -2.88
N LYS A 8 -3.39 7.89 -2.09
CA LYS A 8 -4.41 8.88 -1.74
C LYS A 8 -3.96 10.19 -2.38
N PRO A 9 -4.70 10.76 -3.37
CA PRO A 9 -4.24 11.94 -4.11
C PRO A 9 -3.90 13.16 -3.25
N THR A 10 -4.55 13.29 -2.09
CA THR A 10 -4.31 14.40 -1.17
C THR A 10 -3.14 14.19 -0.21
N CYS A 11 -2.51 13.01 -0.24
CA CYS A 11 -1.38 12.70 0.63
C CYS A 11 -0.09 13.24 0.04
N GLY A 12 0.65 14.06 0.79
CA GLY A 12 1.90 14.66 0.33
C GLY A 12 2.96 13.65 -0.06
N THR A 13 3.12 12.58 0.72
CA THR A 13 4.07 11.49 0.39
C THR A 13 3.68 10.81 -0.91
N CYS A 14 2.38 10.55 -1.12
CA CYS A 14 1.90 9.96 -2.37
C CYS A 14 2.17 10.86 -3.57
N GLN A 15 1.98 12.16 -3.43
CA GLN A 15 2.24 13.14 -4.49
C GLN A 15 3.73 13.15 -4.87
N LYS A 16 4.61 13.12 -3.89
CA LYS A 16 6.06 13.08 -4.14
C LYS A 16 6.46 11.82 -4.89
N VAL A 17 5.93 10.67 -4.49
CA VAL A 17 6.23 9.40 -5.14
C VAL A 17 5.74 9.39 -6.58
N LEU A 18 4.52 9.89 -6.83
CA LEU A 18 3.98 9.98 -8.18
C LEU A 18 4.86 10.86 -9.07
N LYS A 19 5.31 12.00 -8.55
CA LYS A 19 6.20 12.90 -9.29
C LYS A 19 7.52 12.20 -9.66
N VAL A 20 8.15 11.53 -8.70
CA VAL A 20 9.40 10.80 -8.95
C VAL A 20 9.22 9.75 -10.03
N LEU A 21 8.13 8.98 -9.98
CA LEU A 21 7.85 7.95 -10.98
C LEU A 21 7.67 8.55 -12.37
N LYS A 22 6.95 9.67 -12.48
CA LYS A 22 6.77 10.35 -13.77
C LYS A 22 8.07 10.94 -14.29
N ASP A 23 8.87 11.53 -13.41
CA ASP A 23 10.17 12.09 -13.79
C ASP A 23 11.13 11.03 -14.31
N LYS A 24 10.96 9.77 -13.88
CA LYS A 24 11.74 8.63 -14.35
C LYS A 24 11.17 7.97 -15.60
N GLY A 25 10.11 8.53 -16.17
CA GLY A 25 9.51 8.03 -17.39
C GLY A 25 8.62 6.79 -17.22
N ALA A 26 8.17 6.52 -15.99
CA ALA A 26 7.31 5.38 -15.74
C ALA A 26 5.89 5.60 -16.26
N GLU A 27 5.27 4.54 -16.80
CA GLU A 27 3.84 4.51 -17.05
C GLU A 27 3.16 4.14 -15.74
N VAL A 28 2.44 5.09 -15.14
CA VAL A 28 1.85 4.89 -13.82
C VAL A 28 0.35 4.66 -13.94
N ALA A 29 -0.10 3.49 -13.47
CA ALA A 29 -1.51 3.22 -13.24
C ALA A 29 -1.80 3.59 -11.79
N ALA A 30 -2.39 4.78 -11.57
CA ALA A 30 -2.66 5.27 -10.23
C ALA A 30 -4.06 4.84 -9.79
N ILE A 31 -4.12 4.16 -8.66
CA ILE A 31 -5.37 3.64 -8.09
C ILE A 31 -5.64 4.36 -6.77
N GLU A 32 -6.80 5.04 -6.69
CA GLU A 32 -7.27 5.63 -5.44
C GLU A 32 -7.90 4.52 -4.60
N TYR A 33 -7.08 3.84 -3.82
CA TYR A 33 -7.49 2.64 -3.11
C TYR A 33 -8.58 2.87 -2.04
N LEU A 34 -8.77 4.11 -1.61
CA LEU A 34 -9.87 4.43 -0.69
C LEU A 34 -11.23 4.36 -1.38
N LYS A 35 -11.26 4.62 -2.69
CA LYS A 35 -12.48 4.53 -3.51
C LYS A 35 -12.62 3.16 -4.17
N THR A 36 -11.51 2.57 -4.56
CA THR A 36 -11.44 1.27 -5.23
C THR A 36 -10.49 0.38 -4.45
N PRO A 37 -10.91 -0.17 -3.30
CA PRO A 37 -10.03 -1.00 -2.49
C PRO A 37 -9.58 -2.25 -3.25
N PRO A 38 -8.32 -2.66 -3.10
CA PRO A 38 -7.88 -3.93 -3.67
C PRO A 38 -8.66 -5.08 -3.04
N SER A 39 -8.94 -6.10 -3.83
CA SER A 39 -9.62 -7.31 -3.33
C SER A 39 -8.70 -8.05 -2.35
N GLU A 40 -9.25 -9.00 -1.61
CA GLU A 40 -8.45 -9.83 -0.70
C GLU A 40 -7.37 -10.58 -1.47
N ALA A 41 -7.68 -11.09 -2.68
CA ALA A 41 -6.71 -11.77 -3.52
C ALA A 41 -5.61 -10.82 -4.00
N GLU A 42 -5.96 -9.60 -4.38
CA GLU A 42 -4.98 -8.58 -4.78
C GLU A 42 -4.09 -8.18 -3.61
N LEU A 43 -4.66 -8.01 -2.42
CA LEU A 43 -3.90 -7.71 -1.21
C LEU A 43 -2.91 -8.83 -0.88
N ASP A 44 -3.34 -10.08 -1.00
CA ASP A 44 -2.46 -11.22 -0.77
C ASP A 44 -1.28 -11.22 -1.73
N ALA A 45 -1.53 -10.96 -3.01
CA ALA A 45 -0.48 -10.86 -4.03
C ALA A 45 0.47 -9.68 -3.74
N ILE A 46 -0.07 -8.53 -3.36
CA ILE A 46 0.72 -7.34 -3.02
C ILE A 46 1.64 -7.64 -1.83
N LEU A 47 1.10 -8.26 -0.79
CA LEU A 47 1.87 -8.59 0.41
C LEU A 47 3.02 -9.55 0.11
N LYS A 48 2.81 -10.52 -0.79
CA LYS A 48 3.88 -11.41 -1.23
C LYS A 48 4.98 -10.65 -1.95
N LYS A 49 4.62 -9.70 -2.81
CA LYS A 49 5.59 -8.85 -3.53
C LYS A 49 6.33 -7.92 -2.57
N LEU A 50 5.65 -7.44 -1.52
CA LEU A 50 6.25 -6.61 -0.48
C LEU A 50 7.13 -7.40 0.48
N ASN A 51 6.94 -8.72 0.52
CA ASN A 51 7.56 -9.59 1.53
C ASN A 51 7.19 -9.14 2.95
N MET A 52 5.91 -8.83 3.15
CA MET A 52 5.36 -8.34 4.41
C MET A 52 4.18 -9.18 4.88
N GLU A 53 3.98 -9.18 6.19
CA GLU A 53 2.75 -9.72 6.77
C GLU A 53 1.65 -8.65 6.73
N PRO A 54 0.37 -9.05 6.65
CA PRO A 54 -0.72 -8.07 6.62
C PRO A 54 -0.72 -7.08 7.78
N GLU A 55 -0.36 -7.55 8.98
CA GLU A 55 -0.28 -6.70 10.17
C GLU A 55 0.71 -5.55 9.97
N ASP A 56 1.81 -5.80 9.27
CA ASP A 56 2.85 -4.80 9.03
C ASP A 56 2.38 -3.71 8.05
N LEU A 57 1.37 -4.01 7.25
CA LEU A 57 0.80 -3.06 6.30
C LEU A 57 -0.27 -2.18 6.94
N ALA A 58 -0.72 -2.52 8.15
CA ALA A 58 -1.79 -1.78 8.82
C ALA A 58 -1.27 -0.48 9.42
N ARG A 59 -2.02 0.61 9.24
CA ARG A 59 -1.72 1.93 9.81
C ARG A 59 -2.18 1.96 11.26
N LYS A 60 -1.28 1.61 12.18
CA LYS A 60 -1.58 1.48 13.61
C LYS A 60 -1.89 2.80 14.30
N LYS A 61 -1.57 3.93 13.67
CA LYS A 61 -1.88 5.26 14.18
C LYS A 61 -3.29 5.73 13.85
N GLU A 62 -4.01 5.00 12.99
CA GLU A 62 -5.38 5.36 12.68
C GLU A 62 -6.29 5.11 13.89
N PRO A 63 -7.21 6.04 14.21
CA PRO A 63 -8.14 5.85 15.33
C PRO A 63 -8.95 4.57 15.22
N LEU A 64 -9.34 4.19 14.00
CA LEU A 64 -10.09 2.95 13.76
C LEU A 64 -9.31 1.72 14.22
N TYR A 65 -7.99 1.71 14.02
CA TYR A 65 -7.15 0.60 14.47
C TYR A 65 -7.21 0.49 16.00
N GLU A 66 -7.01 1.59 16.70
CA GLU A 66 -7.02 1.59 18.15
C GLU A 66 -8.38 1.20 18.73
N GLU A 67 -9.46 1.64 18.11
CA GLU A 67 -10.81 1.34 18.58
C GLU A 67 -11.18 -0.13 18.42
N LYS A 68 -10.83 -0.74 17.30
CA LYS A 68 -11.40 -2.04 16.94
C LYS A 68 -10.40 -3.18 16.83
N PHE A 69 -9.12 -2.89 16.60
CA PHE A 69 -8.16 -3.93 16.25
C PHE A 69 -6.95 -4.02 17.16
N ALA A 70 -6.61 -2.96 17.88
CA ALA A 70 -5.42 -2.96 18.74
C ALA A 70 -5.54 -4.01 19.85
N GLY A 71 -4.42 -4.69 20.11
CA GLY A 71 -4.36 -5.71 21.16
C GLY A 71 -5.02 -7.03 20.79
N LYS A 72 -5.50 -7.19 19.57
CA LYS A 72 -6.16 -8.41 19.10
C LYS A 72 -5.25 -9.15 18.13
N THR A 73 -5.40 -10.46 18.07
CA THR A 73 -4.67 -11.31 17.15
C THR A 73 -5.59 -11.81 16.04
N PHE A 74 -5.15 -11.69 14.79
CA PHE A 74 -5.92 -12.10 13.62
C PHE A 74 -5.10 -13.03 12.74
N SER A 75 -5.78 -13.99 12.08
CA SER A 75 -5.15 -14.82 11.07
C SER A 75 -4.89 -13.99 9.81
N ARG A 76 -4.05 -14.53 8.89
CA ARG A 76 -3.81 -13.87 7.60
C ARG A 76 -5.11 -13.61 6.85
N ALA A 77 -6.00 -14.60 6.78
CA ALA A 77 -7.29 -14.45 6.09
C ALA A 77 -8.15 -13.36 6.72
N GLN A 78 -8.17 -13.28 8.05
CA GLN A 78 -8.90 -12.24 8.76
C GLN A 78 -8.31 -10.86 8.47
N TRP A 79 -6.99 -10.73 8.46
CA TRP A 79 -6.34 -9.46 8.14
C TRP A 79 -6.62 -9.00 6.72
N LEU A 80 -6.63 -9.92 5.75
CA LEU A 80 -6.95 -9.56 4.36
C LEU A 80 -8.36 -8.99 4.25
N LYS A 81 -9.32 -9.60 4.95
CA LYS A 81 -10.68 -9.08 4.99
C LYS A 81 -10.75 -7.72 5.69
N ILE A 82 -10.05 -7.56 6.80
CA ILE A 82 -10.02 -6.29 7.56
C ILE A 82 -9.48 -5.16 6.68
N LEU A 83 -8.37 -5.38 5.99
CA LEU A 83 -7.76 -4.37 5.14
C LEU A 83 -8.64 -4.04 3.92
N HIS A 84 -9.27 -5.06 3.33
CA HIS A 84 -10.19 -4.84 2.21
C HIS A 84 -11.41 -4.02 2.64
N ASP A 85 -12.01 -4.37 3.79
CA ASP A 85 -13.21 -3.70 4.29
C ASP A 85 -12.91 -2.30 4.86
N ASN A 86 -11.66 -2.07 5.27
CA ASN A 86 -11.23 -0.83 5.93
C ASN A 86 -9.97 -0.29 5.26
N PRO A 87 -10.06 0.17 3.99
CA PRO A 87 -8.86 0.60 3.26
C PRO A 87 -8.10 1.75 3.91
N VAL A 88 -8.72 2.53 4.78
CA VAL A 88 -8.03 3.58 5.53
C VAL A 88 -6.89 3.02 6.38
N LEU A 89 -6.94 1.72 6.71
CA LEU A 89 -5.89 1.06 7.50
C LEU A 89 -4.69 0.63 6.66
N ILE A 90 -4.74 0.75 5.34
CA ILE A 90 -3.64 0.33 4.48
C ILE A 90 -2.58 1.44 4.41
N GLU A 91 -1.31 1.08 4.67
CA GLU A 91 -0.18 2.01 4.49
C GLU A 91 -0.07 2.46 3.03
N ARG A 92 0.38 3.70 2.82
CA ARG A 92 0.46 4.30 1.49
C ARG A 92 1.69 5.20 1.36
N PRO A 93 2.21 5.39 0.13
CA PRO A 93 1.77 4.74 -1.11
C PRO A 93 2.40 3.35 -1.27
N ILE A 94 1.70 2.47 -1.98
CA ILE A 94 2.26 1.17 -2.38
C ILE A 94 2.59 1.26 -3.86
N VAL A 95 3.83 0.95 -4.23
CA VAL A 95 4.29 0.94 -5.62
C VAL A 95 4.59 -0.49 -6.01
N VAL A 96 3.95 -0.97 -7.07
CA VAL A 96 4.13 -2.33 -7.58
C VAL A 96 4.73 -2.27 -8.97
N MET A 97 5.82 -2.99 -9.18
CA MET A 97 6.49 -3.09 -10.48
C MET A 97 6.80 -4.57 -10.75
N GLY A 98 6.01 -5.20 -11.62
CA GLY A 98 6.17 -6.63 -11.90
C GLY A 98 5.88 -7.48 -10.67
N ASP A 99 6.85 -8.28 -10.27
CA ASP A 99 6.75 -9.15 -9.10
C ASP A 99 7.36 -8.54 -7.83
N ARG A 100 7.68 -7.24 -7.89
CA ARG A 100 8.28 -6.50 -6.77
C ARG A 100 7.37 -5.36 -6.34
N ALA A 101 7.42 -4.99 -5.07
CA ALA A 101 6.65 -3.88 -4.53
C ALA A 101 7.36 -3.25 -3.35
N VAL A 102 7.01 -2.01 -3.04
CA VAL A 102 7.52 -1.30 -1.86
C VAL A 102 6.44 -0.37 -1.31
N VAL A 103 6.41 -0.21 0.01
CA VAL A 103 5.68 0.89 0.64
C VAL A 103 6.65 2.07 0.65
N ALA A 104 6.40 3.05 -0.21
CA ALA A 104 7.32 4.19 -0.39
C ALA A 104 7.09 5.27 0.66
N ARG A 105 7.28 4.93 1.90
CA ARG A 105 7.15 5.82 3.04
C ARG A 105 8.30 5.55 4.02
N PRO A 106 9.29 6.44 4.09
CA PRO A 106 9.41 7.70 3.31
C PRO A 106 9.60 7.47 1.81
N PRO A 107 9.42 8.52 0.98
CA PRO A 107 9.52 8.38 -0.49
C PRO A 107 10.86 7.82 -0.98
N GLU A 108 11.93 8.03 -0.23
CA GLU A 108 13.27 7.53 -0.55
C GLU A 108 13.33 6.01 -0.66
N ARG A 109 12.40 5.30 -0.03
CA ARG A 109 12.32 3.84 -0.13
C ARG A 109 12.01 3.36 -1.55
N LEU A 110 11.52 4.25 -2.40
CA LEU A 110 11.27 3.93 -3.81
C LEU A 110 12.54 3.46 -4.53
N VAL A 111 13.71 3.91 -4.08
CA VAL A 111 15.00 3.50 -4.63
C VAL A 111 15.18 1.98 -4.59
N GLU A 112 14.66 1.32 -3.57
CA GLU A 112 14.73 -0.14 -3.42
C GLU A 112 14.08 -0.86 -4.60
N LEU A 113 13.04 -0.28 -5.17
CA LEU A 113 12.30 -0.85 -6.30
C LEU A 113 12.94 -0.52 -7.63
N LEU A 114 13.56 0.64 -7.75
CA LEU A 114 14.09 1.17 -9.00
C LEU A 114 15.54 0.76 -9.29
N LYS A 115 16.15 0.02 -8.42
CA LYS A 115 17.51 -0.51 -8.64
C LYS A 115 17.54 -1.56 -9.73
#